data_ec639ed3b4cd1288690ab64ba476e227
#
_entry.id   ec639ed3b4cd1288690ab64ba476e227
#
_cell.length_a   1.000
_cell.length_b   1.000
_cell.length_c   1.000
_cell.angle_alpha   90.00
_cell.angle_beta   90.00
_cell.angle_gamma   90.00
#
_symmetry.space_group_name_H-M   'P 1'
#
loop_
_entity.id
_entity.type
_entity.pdbx_description
1 polymer ?
#
loop_
_entity_poly.entity_id
_entity_poly.type
_entity_poly.pdbx_seq_one_letter_code
_entity_poly.pdbx_strand_id
1 'polypeptide(L)'
;MIPMNKYQTELTEELMNTLPQEVQEQLLETLTTVEFVKRLISPNRPYARDLPRDEKGRIIVDITNPHIIEDADYFRQPALHFLKYGCYTFLKPNSNPNSEFRRHWDEEKRRCYEGYVRESDGEWVTGFNYWFMNYCPMMVNKLIEGRKKAIRTEAFPFFFEGIYWRFHYLWQAREGGKHAIELAKRGCAKSYSLAAIMSHNLILGESEESNRRVITVLTAYQKEYLKDDKDGTLSKFKPSINFSFANTPFPHLMLKNSPNEMSWQMGYKDEYGVEKGSLNQVLAVSAKDDSEKLR
;
A
#
# COMPACT_ATOMS: atom_id res chain seq x y z
N MET A 1 14.57 -3.64 19.67
CA MET A 1 13.82 -4.39 18.62
C MET A 1 14.64 -5.64 18.36
N ILE A 2 14.15 -6.82 18.75
CA ILE A 2 14.84 -8.11 18.54
C ILE A 2 14.81 -8.35 17.02
N PRO A 3 15.93 -8.63 16.37
CA PRO A 3 15.92 -8.88 14.92
C PRO A 3 15.04 -10.10 14.66
N MET A 4 14.01 -9.93 13.85
CA MET A 4 13.09 -11.02 13.46
C MET A 4 13.81 -12.22 12.85
N ASN A 5 15.01 -12.05 12.30
CA ASN A 5 15.87 -13.14 11.84
C ASN A 5 16.17 -14.23 12.88
N LYS A 6 16.23 -13.86 14.16
CA LYS A 6 16.51 -14.84 15.21
C LYS A 6 15.33 -15.77 15.47
N TYR A 7 14.11 -15.30 15.23
CA TYR A 7 12.89 -16.12 15.38
C TYR A 7 12.54 -16.93 14.13
N GLN A 8 13.01 -16.53 12.97
CA GLN A 8 12.72 -17.23 11.70
C GLN A 8 13.65 -18.41 11.45
N THR A 9 14.88 -18.37 11.97
CA THR A 9 15.84 -19.48 11.88
C THR A 9 15.64 -20.51 13.01
N GLU A 10 14.90 -20.19 14.03
CA GLU A 10 14.73 -21.05 15.20
C GLU A 10 13.40 -21.84 15.20
N LEU A 11 12.51 -21.65 14.22
CA LEU A 11 11.48 -22.65 13.88
C LEU A 11 12.12 -23.74 13.01
N THR A 12 13.16 -24.35 13.52
CA THR A 12 13.77 -25.55 12.92
C THR A 12 12.83 -26.74 13.09
N GLU A 13 12.98 -27.75 12.25
CA GLU A 13 12.24 -29.02 12.39
C GLU A 13 12.32 -29.57 13.84
N GLU A 14 13.42 -29.32 14.55
CA GLU A 14 13.59 -29.71 15.95
C GLU A 14 12.61 -28.98 16.88
N LEU A 15 12.38 -27.68 16.69
CA LEU A 15 11.43 -26.92 17.53
C LEU A 15 9.99 -27.31 17.22
N MET A 16 9.66 -27.52 15.94
CA MET A 16 8.35 -28.02 15.52
C MET A 16 8.04 -29.37 16.15
N ASN A 17 9.00 -30.28 16.18
CA ASN A 17 8.86 -31.61 16.75
C ASN A 17 8.72 -31.62 18.29
N THR A 18 9.06 -30.52 18.97
CA THR A 18 8.87 -30.39 20.44
C THR A 18 7.50 -29.84 20.83
N LEU A 19 6.73 -29.33 19.89
CA LEU A 19 5.39 -28.78 20.12
C LEU A 19 4.32 -29.88 20.16
N PRO A 20 3.25 -29.71 20.96
CA PRO A 20 2.08 -30.60 20.88
C PRO A 20 1.51 -30.66 19.48
N GLN A 21 1.03 -31.82 19.06
CA GLN A 21 0.56 -32.07 17.70
C GLN A 21 -0.54 -31.09 17.25
N GLU A 22 -1.46 -30.70 18.15
CA GLU A 22 -2.51 -29.72 17.88
C GLU A 22 -1.93 -28.33 17.56
N VAL A 23 -0.82 -27.97 18.20
CA VAL A 23 -0.13 -26.69 17.97
C VAL A 23 0.67 -26.76 16.66
N GLN A 24 1.25 -27.92 16.33
CA GLN A 24 1.90 -28.15 15.05
C GLN A 24 0.91 -28.02 13.90
N GLU A 25 -0.27 -28.62 14.01
CA GLU A 25 -1.34 -28.55 13.01
C GLU A 25 -1.87 -27.11 12.84
N GLN A 26 -2.11 -26.38 13.94
CA GLN A 26 -2.49 -24.97 13.89
C GLN A 26 -1.41 -24.07 13.29
N LEU A 27 -0.14 -24.32 13.61
CA LEU A 27 0.98 -23.60 13.01
C LEU A 27 1.12 -23.95 11.52
N LEU A 28 0.95 -25.20 11.17
CA LEU A 28 0.94 -25.65 9.76
C LEU A 28 -0.24 -25.07 8.99
N GLU A 29 -1.44 -25.03 9.53
CA GLU A 29 -2.59 -24.35 8.94
C GLU A 29 -2.36 -22.83 8.76
N THR A 30 -1.78 -22.19 9.77
CA THR A 30 -1.44 -20.76 9.72
C THR A 30 -0.28 -20.48 8.75
N LEU A 31 0.61 -21.45 8.55
CA LEU A 31 1.77 -21.36 7.64
C LEU A 31 1.47 -21.86 6.23
N THR A 32 0.36 -22.57 6.01
CA THR A 32 0.04 -23.24 4.72
C THR A 32 -0.53 -22.34 3.63
N THR A 33 -0.64 -21.06 3.81
CA THR A 33 -0.56 -20.25 2.59
C THR A 33 0.88 -20.34 2.09
N VAL A 34 1.11 -21.20 1.09
CA VAL A 34 2.42 -21.46 0.48
C VAL A 34 3.19 -20.17 0.15
N GLU A 35 2.48 -19.11 -0.21
CA GLU A 35 3.04 -17.79 -0.42
C GLU A 35 3.48 -17.09 0.87
N PHE A 36 2.75 -17.25 1.96
CA PHE A 36 3.15 -16.66 3.25
C PHE A 36 4.46 -17.30 3.75
N VAL A 37 4.60 -18.61 3.62
CA VAL A 37 5.84 -19.33 3.96
C VAL A 37 6.99 -18.92 3.04
N LYS A 38 6.77 -18.84 1.73
CA LYS A 38 7.77 -18.32 0.78
C LYS A 38 8.19 -16.89 1.13
N ARG A 39 7.27 -16.07 1.58
CA ARG A 39 7.54 -14.72 2.06
C ARG A 39 8.38 -14.71 3.32
N LEU A 40 8.17 -15.64 4.24
CA LEU A 40 8.92 -15.73 5.49
C LEU A 40 10.35 -16.22 5.31
N ILE A 41 10.60 -17.12 4.43
CA ILE A 41 11.89 -17.81 4.27
C ILE A 41 12.77 -17.27 3.15
N SER A 42 12.28 -16.37 2.32
CA SER A 42 13.06 -15.80 1.23
C SER A 42 14.22 -14.95 1.76
N PRO A 43 15.47 -15.22 1.38
CA PRO A 43 16.65 -14.46 1.82
C PRO A 43 16.62 -13.00 1.34
N ASN A 44 15.92 -12.73 0.26
CA ASN A 44 15.81 -11.38 -0.32
C ASN A 44 14.71 -10.52 0.29
N ARG A 45 14.10 -10.98 1.36
CA ARG A 45 13.07 -10.18 2.04
C ARG A 45 13.66 -9.00 2.78
N PRO A 46 12.91 -7.88 2.84
CA PRO A 46 13.34 -6.69 3.55
C PRO A 46 13.74 -6.95 5.00
N TYR A 47 12.97 -7.77 5.70
CA TYR A 47 13.24 -8.11 7.10
C TYR A 47 14.26 -9.25 7.28
N ALA A 48 14.64 -9.94 6.22
CA ALA A 48 15.72 -10.94 6.21
C ALA A 48 17.08 -10.35 5.83
N ARG A 49 17.12 -9.11 5.32
CA ARG A 49 18.35 -8.42 5.00
C ARG A 49 19.01 -7.84 6.24
N ASP A 50 20.33 -7.93 6.31
CA ASP A 50 21.12 -7.15 7.24
C ASP A 50 21.05 -5.68 6.81
N LEU A 51 20.23 -4.92 7.54
CA LEU A 51 20.15 -3.49 7.31
C LEU A 51 21.34 -2.79 7.90
N PRO A 52 21.93 -1.81 7.19
CA PRO A 52 23.00 -1.00 7.74
C PRO A 52 22.52 -0.33 9.03
N ARG A 53 23.35 -0.44 10.07
CA ARG A 53 23.05 0.13 11.38
C ARG A 53 24.13 1.12 11.79
N ASP A 54 23.71 2.17 12.49
CA ASP A 54 24.65 3.09 13.13
C ASP A 54 25.30 2.45 14.37
N GLU A 55 26.25 3.17 14.96
CA GLU A 55 26.98 2.74 16.18
C GLU A 55 26.04 2.45 17.38
N LYS A 56 24.85 2.97 17.36
CA LYS A 56 23.79 2.75 18.37
C LYS A 56 22.84 1.62 17.99
N GLY A 57 23.12 0.88 16.92
CA GLY A 57 22.29 -0.21 16.43
C GLY A 57 21.00 0.20 15.73
N ARG A 58 20.80 1.48 15.41
CA ARG A 58 19.62 1.99 14.69
C ARG A 58 19.80 1.75 13.20
N ILE A 59 18.74 1.33 12.55
CA ILE A 59 18.73 1.12 11.10
C ILE A 59 18.95 2.45 10.40
N ILE A 60 19.95 2.48 9.51
CA ILE A 60 20.24 3.61 8.64
C ILE A 60 19.51 3.38 7.32
N VAL A 61 18.48 4.19 7.05
CA VAL A 61 17.89 4.28 5.71
C VAL A 61 18.25 5.66 5.17
N ASP A 62 19.15 5.71 4.20
CA ASP A 62 19.50 6.98 3.56
C ASP A 62 18.43 7.38 2.54
N ILE A 63 17.45 8.14 3.01
CA ILE A 63 16.41 8.70 2.16
C ILE A 63 16.84 10.01 1.48
N THR A 64 18.05 10.52 1.78
CA THR A 64 18.57 11.73 1.13
C THR A 64 19.24 11.44 -0.19
N ASN A 65 19.79 10.24 -0.31
CA ASN A 65 20.37 9.69 -1.53
C ASN A 65 19.72 8.32 -1.77
N PRO A 66 18.45 8.30 -2.23
CA PRO A 66 17.68 7.08 -2.29
C PRO A 66 18.33 6.10 -3.28
N HIS A 67 18.71 4.95 -2.78
CA HIS A 67 19.11 3.83 -3.62
C HIS A 67 17.86 3.30 -4.33
N ILE A 68 17.87 3.32 -5.65
CA ILE A 68 16.81 2.70 -6.44
C ILE A 68 17.03 1.20 -6.40
N ILE A 69 16.01 0.44 -6.02
CA ILE A 69 16.10 -1.01 -6.01
C ILE A 69 16.34 -1.50 -7.44
N GLU A 70 17.36 -2.31 -7.61
CA GLU A 70 17.68 -2.95 -8.89
C GLU A 70 16.45 -3.72 -9.39
N ASP A 71 16.22 -3.69 -10.70
CA ASP A 71 15.06 -4.33 -11.35
C ASP A 71 13.68 -3.91 -10.79
N ALA A 72 13.59 -2.73 -10.21
CA ALA A 72 12.31 -2.17 -9.73
C ALA A 72 11.22 -2.20 -10.80
N ASP A 73 11.59 -2.13 -12.05
CA ASP A 73 10.68 -2.18 -13.20
C ASP A 73 9.93 -3.51 -13.33
N TYR A 74 10.46 -4.60 -12.75
CA TYR A 74 9.71 -5.85 -12.63
C TYR A 74 8.38 -5.67 -11.89
N PHE A 75 8.39 -4.90 -10.81
CA PHE A 75 7.20 -4.64 -9.98
C PHE A 75 6.32 -3.51 -10.51
N ARG A 76 6.80 -2.77 -11.51
CA ARG A 76 6.15 -1.56 -12.05
C ARG A 76 5.57 -1.75 -13.45
N GLN A 77 5.46 -2.98 -13.93
CA GLN A 77 4.98 -3.27 -15.28
C GLN A 77 3.63 -2.61 -15.62
N PRO A 78 2.60 -2.61 -14.72
CA PRO A 78 1.35 -1.90 -15.00
C PRO A 78 1.56 -0.39 -15.22
N ALA A 79 2.35 0.26 -14.37
CA ALA A 79 2.64 1.69 -14.52
C ALA A 79 3.42 1.99 -15.80
N LEU A 80 4.40 1.16 -16.16
CA LEU A 80 5.19 1.30 -17.37
C LEU A 80 4.32 1.11 -18.64
N HIS A 81 3.41 0.14 -18.60
CA HIS A 81 2.44 -0.07 -19.68
C HIS A 81 1.53 1.15 -19.83
N PHE A 82 1.01 1.67 -18.71
CA PHE A 82 0.17 2.86 -18.73
C PHE A 82 0.91 4.09 -19.24
N LEU A 83 2.15 4.31 -18.82
CA LEU A 83 2.98 5.42 -19.32
C LEU A 83 3.23 5.35 -20.82
N LYS A 84 3.35 4.15 -21.36
CA LYS A 84 3.62 3.94 -22.79
C LYS A 84 2.37 4.02 -23.64
N TYR A 85 1.24 3.52 -23.17
CA TYR A 85 0.05 3.30 -24.00
C TYR A 85 -1.20 4.07 -23.53
N GLY A 86 -1.16 4.73 -22.36
CA GLY A 86 -2.31 5.42 -21.78
C GLY A 86 -3.41 4.51 -21.23
N CYS A 87 -3.14 3.21 -21.11
CA CYS A 87 -4.04 2.22 -20.54
C CYS A 87 -3.25 1.12 -19.85
N TYR A 88 -3.88 0.40 -18.91
CA TYR A 88 -3.24 -0.70 -18.18
C TYR A 88 -3.19 -2.01 -18.96
N THR A 89 -4.09 -2.21 -19.90
CA THR A 89 -4.18 -3.42 -20.71
C THR A 89 -4.94 -3.13 -22.00
N PHE A 90 -4.65 -3.89 -23.06
CA PHE A 90 -5.41 -3.88 -24.31
C PHE A 90 -6.59 -4.86 -24.30
N LEU A 91 -6.77 -5.62 -23.22
CA LEU A 91 -7.90 -6.54 -23.09
C LEU A 91 -9.21 -5.73 -23.03
N LYS A 92 -10.18 -6.14 -23.84
CA LYS A 92 -11.49 -5.48 -23.87
C LYS A 92 -12.29 -5.84 -22.62
N PRO A 93 -12.98 -4.86 -22.00
CA PRO A 93 -13.88 -5.10 -20.89
C PRO A 93 -14.86 -6.25 -21.18
N ASN A 94 -14.96 -7.20 -20.27
CA ASN A 94 -15.80 -8.38 -20.40
C ASN A 94 -16.33 -8.79 -19.03
N SER A 95 -17.64 -8.96 -18.92
CA SER A 95 -18.31 -9.35 -17.67
C SER A 95 -18.23 -10.85 -17.35
N ASN A 96 -17.81 -11.69 -18.34
CA ASN A 96 -17.63 -13.12 -18.09
C ASN A 96 -16.52 -13.35 -17.06
N PRO A 97 -16.79 -14.02 -15.92
CA PRO A 97 -15.79 -14.31 -14.88
C PRO A 97 -14.55 -15.03 -15.41
N ASN A 98 -14.71 -15.87 -16.43
CA ASN A 98 -13.61 -16.66 -17.01
C ASN A 98 -12.88 -15.94 -18.16
N SER A 99 -13.19 -14.68 -18.43
CA SER A 99 -12.51 -13.92 -19.47
C SER A 99 -11.07 -13.58 -19.07
N GLU A 100 -10.21 -13.36 -20.07
CA GLU A 100 -8.84 -12.90 -19.84
C GLU A 100 -8.82 -11.53 -19.13
N PHE A 101 -9.78 -10.65 -19.47
CA PHE A 101 -9.94 -9.36 -18.82
C PHE A 101 -10.18 -9.52 -17.32
N ARG A 102 -11.11 -10.39 -16.92
CA ARG A 102 -11.39 -10.61 -15.47
C ARG A 102 -10.20 -11.23 -14.78
N ARG A 103 -9.60 -12.28 -15.33
CA ARG A 103 -8.40 -12.92 -14.75
C ARG A 103 -7.25 -11.96 -14.57
N HIS A 104 -7.01 -11.07 -15.56
CA HIS A 104 -5.98 -10.03 -15.45
C HIS A 104 -6.23 -9.10 -14.26
N TRP A 105 -7.46 -8.58 -14.12
CA TRP A 105 -7.77 -7.62 -13.07
C TRP A 105 -7.94 -8.26 -11.69
N ASP A 106 -8.37 -9.51 -11.63
CA ASP A 106 -8.40 -10.27 -10.37
C ASP A 106 -6.97 -10.54 -9.87
N GLU A 107 -6.04 -10.84 -10.77
CA GLU A 107 -4.61 -10.96 -10.42
C GLU A 107 -4.01 -9.61 -9.97
N GLU A 108 -4.30 -8.52 -10.67
CA GLU A 108 -3.85 -7.18 -10.24
C GLU A 108 -4.42 -6.80 -8.86
N LYS A 109 -5.69 -7.11 -8.63
CA LYS A 109 -6.33 -6.92 -7.33
C LYS A 109 -5.66 -7.76 -6.24
N ARG A 110 -5.37 -9.03 -6.52
CA ARG A 110 -4.63 -9.92 -5.61
C ARG A 110 -3.26 -9.34 -5.25
N ARG A 111 -2.51 -8.83 -6.22
CA ARG A 111 -1.22 -8.18 -5.99
C ARG A 111 -1.33 -6.94 -5.09
N CYS A 112 -2.41 -6.18 -5.22
CA CYS A 112 -2.68 -5.05 -4.33
C CYS A 112 -2.99 -5.49 -2.89
N TYR A 113 -3.56 -6.68 -2.68
CA TYR A 113 -3.84 -7.21 -1.34
C TYR A 113 -2.64 -7.89 -0.71
N GLU A 114 -2.02 -8.81 -1.44
CA GLU A 114 -1.02 -9.72 -0.91
C GLU A 114 0.42 -9.25 -1.17
N GLY A 115 0.57 -8.35 -2.13
CA GLY A 115 1.86 -7.97 -2.68
C GLY A 115 2.25 -8.86 -3.87
N TYR A 116 3.45 -8.61 -4.38
CA TYR A 116 3.95 -9.29 -5.57
C TYR A 116 5.34 -9.84 -5.33
N VAL A 117 5.53 -11.10 -5.65
CA VAL A 117 6.80 -11.82 -5.51
C VAL A 117 7.46 -11.94 -6.87
N ARG A 118 8.75 -11.63 -6.94
CA ARG A 118 9.59 -11.95 -8.10
C ARG A 118 10.09 -13.38 -7.96
N GLU A 119 9.67 -14.23 -8.90
CA GLU A 119 9.94 -15.67 -8.82
C GLU A 119 11.43 -16.02 -8.91
N SER A 120 12.24 -15.20 -9.62
CA SER A 120 13.64 -15.48 -9.85
C SER A 120 14.49 -15.50 -8.58
N ASP A 121 14.16 -14.68 -7.59
CA ASP A 121 14.93 -14.51 -6.37
C ASP A 121 14.08 -14.41 -5.10
N GLY A 122 12.75 -14.47 -5.23
CA GLY A 122 11.83 -14.36 -4.12
C GLY A 122 11.69 -12.94 -3.53
N GLU A 123 12.23 -11.91 -4.20
CA GLU A 123 12.00 -10.52 -3.77
C GLU A 123 10.50 -10.22 -3.78
N TRP A 124 10.04 -9.55 -2.73
CA TRP A 124 8.61 -9.28 -2.54
C TRP A 124 8.35 -7.83 -2.22
N VAL A 125 7.36 -7.24 -2.84
CA VAL A 125 6.81 -5.95 -2.48
C VAL A 125 5.44 -6.14 -1.83
N THR A 126 5.15 -5.36 -0.80
CA THR A 126 3.85 -5.42 -0.12
C THR A 126 2.74 -4.93 -1.04
N GLY A 127 1.48 -5.29 -0.74
CA GLY A 127 0.33 -4.80 -1.49
C GLY A 127 0.24 -3.26 -1.50
N PHE A 128 0.54 -2.60 -0.38
CA PHE A 128 0.61 -1.13 -0.33
C PHE A 128 1.68 -0.57 -1.25
N ASN A 129 2.84 -1.22 -1.33
CA ASN A 129 3.93 -0.80 -2.18
C ASN A 129 3.57 -1.00 -3.66
N TYR A 130 3.00 -2.16 -3.99
CA TYR A 130 2.53 -2.46 -5.34
C TYR A 130 1.45 -1.46 -5.80
N TRP A 131 0.47 -1.16 -4.94
CA TRP A 131 -0.55 -0.14 -5.18
C TRP A 131 0.07 1.23 -5.42
N PHE A 132 0.97 1.66 -4.53
CA PHE A 132 1.62 2.96 -4.64
C PHE A 132 2.36 3.15 -5.96
N MET A 133 3.14 2.17 -6.38
CA MET A 133 3.95 2.25 -7.58
C MET A 133 3.14 2.24 -8.88
N ASN A 134 2.01 1.52 -8.89
CA ASN A 134 1.28 1.24 -10.12
C ASN A 134 -0.02 2.03 -10.27
N TYR A 135 -0.64 2.48 -9.17
CA TYR A 135 -1.99 3.06 -9.20
C TYR A 135 -2.08 4.45 -8.56
N CYS A 136 -0.96 5.00 -8.04
CA CYS A 136 -0.95 6.28 -7.35
C CYS A 136 -0.02 7.28 -8.04
N PRO A 137 -0.43 7.92 -9.15
CA PRO A 137 0.37 8.97 -9.75
C PRO A 137 0.56 10.12 -8.77
N MET A 138 1.73 10.75 -8.84
CA MET A 138 2.12 11.86 -7.98
C MET A 138 2.78 12.98 -8.76
N MET A 139 2.77 14.18 -8.22
CA MET A 139 3.47 15.31 -8.80
C MET A 139 4.97 15.21 -8.48
N VAL A 140 5.78 15.00 -9.50
CA VAL A 140 7.24 14.93 -9.40
C VAL A 140 7.90 16.14 -10.06
N ASN A 141 9.06 16.52 -9.58
CA ASN A 141 9.88 17.54 -10.21
C ASN A 141 10.80 16.86 -11.23
N LYS A 142 10.57 17.09 -12.50
CA LYS A 142 11.38 16.55 -13.61
C LYS A 142 12.30 17.64 -14.17
N LEU A 143 13.59 17.37 -14.15
CA LEU A 143 14.54 18.22 -14.86
C LEU A 143 14.48 17.87 -16.35
N ILE A 144 14.18 18.86 -17.19
CA ILE A 144 14.19 18.69 -18.64
C ILE A 144 15.53 19.21 -19.16
N GLU A 145 16.14 18.42 -20.03
CA GLU A 145 17.40 18.79 -20.67
C GLU A 145 17.31 20.18 -21.33
N GLY A 146 18.29 21.02 -21.11
CA GLY A 146 18.28 22.42 -21.58
C GLY A 146 17.51 23.42 -20.72
N ARG A 147 16.82 23.01 -19.65
CA ARG A 147 16.15 23.92 -18.71
C ARG A 147 16.86 23.99 -17.36
N LYS A 148 17.02 25.21 -16.85
CA LYS A 148 17.64 25.46 -15.53
C LYS A 148 16.70 25.14 -14.34
N LYS A 149 15.39 25.02 -14.58
CA LYS A 149 14.40 24.75 -13.52
C LYS A 149 13.65 23.47 -13.83
N ALA A 150 13.46 22.67 -12.78
CA ALA A 150 12.60 21.49 -12.85
C ALA A 150 11.14 21.88 -13.11
N ILE A 151 10.48 21.11 -13.95
CA ILE A 151 9.04 21.23 -14.20
C ILE A 151 8.32 20.24 -13.33
N ARG A 152 7.25 20.71 -12.69
CA ARG A 152 6.35 19.83 -11.93
C ARG A 152 5.44 19.11 -12.91
N THR A 153 5.51 17.80 -12.95
CA THR A 153 4.72 16.93 -13.84
C THR A 153 4.14 15.75 -13.07
N GLU A 154 3.03 15.23 -13.53
CA GLU A 154 2.46 14.01 -13.02
C GLU A 154 3.25 12.81 -13.52
N ALA A 155 3.59 11.88 -12.64
CA ALA A 155 4.27 10.64 -12.96
C ALA A 155 4.02 9.59 -11.88
N PHE A 156 4.23 8.32 -12.19
CA PHE A 156 4.23 7.28 -11.19
C PHE A 156 5.46 7.40 -10.27
N PRO A 157 5.33 7.01 -8.99
CA PRO A 157 6.41 7.09 -8.03
C PRO A 157 7.65 6.33 -8.48
N PHE A 158 8.82 6.88 -8.17
CA PHE A 158 10.05 6.09 -8.21
C PHE A 158 10.06 5.11 -7.04
N PHE A 159 10.62 3.94 -7.30
CA PHE A 159 10.78 2.92 -6.30
C PHE A 159 12.20 2.95 -5.74
N PHE A 160 12.33 3.39 -4.50
CA PHE A 160 13.61 3.49 -3.82
C PHE A 160 13.53 2.91 -2.41
N GLU A 161 14.66 2.54 -1.87
CA GLU A 161 14.80 1.77 -0.65
C GLU A 161 14.02 2.35 0.54
N GLY A 162 14.06 3.66 0.75
CA GLY A 162 13.31 4.28 1.85
C GLY A 162 11.79 4.09 1.78
N ILE A 163 11.21 4.08 0.58
CA ILE A 163 9.79 3.79 0.37
C ILE A 163 9.50 2.31 0.53
N TYR A 164 10.35 1.46 -0.01
CA TYR A 164 10.27 0.03 0.13
C TYR A 164 10.17 -0.39 1.61
N TRP A 165 11.12 0.07 2.43
CA TRP A 165 11.15 -0.22 3.86
C TRP A 165 9.97 0.37 4.62
N ARG A 166 9.55 1.59 4.29
CA ARG A 166 8.37 2.21 4.89
C ARG A 166 7.14 1.31 4.76
N PHE A 167 6.81 0.89 3.55
CA PHE A 167 5.64 0.05 3.32
C PHE A 167 5.79 -1.33 3.95
N HIS A 168 6.99 -1.89 4.00
CA HIS A 168 7.22 -3.15 4.68
C HIS A 168 6.99 -3.07 6.19
N TYR A 169 7.51 -2.04 6.85
CA TYR A 169 7.30 -1.86 8.29
C TYR A 169 5.85 -1.55 8.62
N LEU A 170 5.17 -0.75 7.82
CA LEU A 170 3.74 -0.48 7.99
C LEU A 170 2.90 -1.75 7.78
N TRP A 171 3.26 -2.55 6.79
CA TRP A 171 2.62 -3.84 6.55
C TRP A 171 2.82 -4.80 7.72
N GLN A 172 4.03 -4.96 8.21
CA GLN A 172 4.34 -5.79 9.37
C GLN A 172 3.61 -5.32 10.63
N ALA A 173 3.52 -4.01 10.85
CA ALA A 173 2.78 -3.46 11.97
C ALA A 173 1.29 -3.81 11.89
N ARG A 174 0.71 -3.70 10.69
CA ARG A 174 -0.69 -4.08 10.43
C ARG A 174 -0.91 -5.56 10.70
N GLU A 175 -0.13 -6.44 10.10
CA GLU A 175 -0.25 -7.90 10.27
C GLU A 175 -0.05 -8.33 11.73
N GLY A 176 0.84 -7.66 12.44
CA GLY A 176 1.11 -7.94 13.85
C GLY A 176 0.18 -7.22 14.83
N GLY A 177 -0.84 -6.48 14.35
CA GLY A 177 -1.72 -5.67 15.20
C GLY A 177 -0.98 -4.63 16.04
N LYS A 178 0.13 -4.07 15.51
CA LYS A 178 1.03 -3.15 16.22
C LYS A 178 0.92 -1.74 15.65
N HIS A 179 1.26 -0.77 16.50
CA HIS A 179 1.44 0.61 16.06
C HIS A 179 2.82 0.81 15.44
N ALA A 180 2.90 1.68 14.43
CA ALA A 180 4.16 2.11 13.83
C ALA A 180 4.35 3.61 14.05
N ILE A 181 5.59 4.01 14.37
CA ILE A 181 6.00 5.41 14.47
C ILE A 181 7.09 5.64 13.44
N GLU A 182 6.85 6.58 12.54
CA GLU A 182 7.82 6.99 11.54
C GLU A 182 8.34 8.40 11.82
N LEU A 183 9.65 8.52 11.96
CA LEU A 183 10.35 9.80 12.00
C LEU A 183 11.07 10.00 10.67
N ALA A 184 10.63 10.97 9.90
CA ALA A 184 11.21 11.23 8.61
C ALA A 184 11.24 12.75 8.31
N LYS A 185 12.30 13.20 7.62
CA LYS A 185 12.46 14.60 7.22
C LYS A 185 11.45 15.02 6.14
N ARG A 186 11.42 16.29 5.79
CA ARG A 186 10.65 16.80 4.65
C ARG A 186 11.20 16.23 3.32
N GLY A 187 10.31 16.02 2.36
CA GLY A 187 10.67 15.59 1.01
C GLY A 187 10.77 14.08 0.80
N CYS A 188 10.57 13.26 1.84
CA CYS A 188 10.63 11.79 1.74
C CYS A 188 9.29 11.12 1.40
N ALA A 189 8.42 11.79 0.68
CA ALA A 189 7.14 11.29 0.17
C ALA A 189 6.14 10.76 1.22
N LYS A 190 6.27 11.13 2.52
CA LYS A 190 5.35 10.66 3.59
C LYS A 190 3.88 10.85 3.26
N SER A 191 3.50 12.08 2.88
CA SER A 191 2.10 12.41 2.59
C SER A 191 1.56 11.64 1.37
N TYR A 192 2.41 11.36 0.38
CA TYR A 192 2.03 10.53 -0.76
C TYR A 192 1.86 9.06 -0.37
N SER A 193 2.74 8.53 0.48
CA SER A 193 2.62 7.16 0.99
C SER A 193 1.35 6.99 1.83
N LEU A 194 1.03 7.96 2.70
CA LEU A 194 -0.22 7.96 3.46
C LEU A 194 -1.44 8.05 2.54
N ALA A 195 -1.41 8.93 1.55
CA ALA A 195 -2.47 9.05 0.56
C ALA A 195 -2.69 7.75 -0.22
N ALA A 196 -1.61 7.03 -0.54
CA ALA A 196 -1.67 5.72 -1.20
C ALA A 196 -2.32 4.67 -0.29
N ILE A 197 -1.96 4.59 0.98
CA ILE A 197 -2.60 3.69 1.94
C ILE A 197 -4.08 4.01 2.10
N MET A 198 -4.42 5.31 2.22
CA MET A 198 -5.81 5.75 2.33
C MET A 198 -6.63 5.38 1.08
N SER A 199 -6.08 5.60 -0.13
CA SER A 199 -6.76 5.25 -1.39
C SER A 199 -6.90 3.75 -1.56
N HIS A 200 -5.86 2.98 -1.23
CA HIS A 200 -5.92 1.52 -1.20
C HIS A 200 -7.03 1.03 -0.27
N ASN A 201 -7.03 1.49 0.98
CA ASN A 201 -8.01 1.08 1.98
C ASN A 201 -9.43 1.49 1.61
N LEU A 202 -9.61 2.64 0.97
CA LEU A 202 -10.93 3.09 0.52
C LEU A 202 -11.47 2.20 -0.61
N ILE A 203 -10.65 1.98 -1.65
CA ILE A 203 -11.09 1.33 -2.89
C ILE A 203 -11.14 -0.19 -2.72
N LEU A 204 -10.08 -0.77 -2.15
CA LEU A 204 -9.91 -2.21 -2.00
C LEU A 204 -10.25 -2.68 -0.58
N GLY A 205 -9.80 -1.95 0.44
CA GLY A 205 -9.99 -2.32 1.84
C GLY A 205 -9.11 -3.50 2.26
N GLU A 206 -9.66 -4.38 3.09
CA GLU A 206 -9.08 -5.68 3.41
C GLU A 206 -9.45 -6.70 2.33
N SER A 207 -8.79 -7.87 2.33
CA SER A 207 -9.07 -8.93 1.37
C SER A 207 -10.55 -9.33 1.38
N GLU A 208 -11.04 -9.85 0.27
CA GLU A 208 -12.44 -10.31 0.15
C GLU A 208 -12.81 -11.37 1.19
N GLU A 209 -11.83 -12.17 1.62
CA GLU A 209 -12.00 -13.20 2.64
C GLU A 209 -12.34 -12.61 4.02
N SER A 210 -11.87 -11.41 4.33
CA SER A 210 -12.13 -10.79 5.64
C SER A 210 -13.57 -10.30 5.80
N ASN A 211 -14.25 -9.97 4.70
CA ASN A 211 -15.59 -9.37 4.64
C ASN A 211 -15.78 -8.23 5.67
N ARG A 212 -14.71 -7.47 5.93
CA ARG A 212 -14.67 -6.41 6.94
C ARG A 212 -14.63 -5.04 6.28
N ARG A 213 -15.42 -4.13 6.82
CA ARG A 213 -15.34 -2.71 6.49
C ARG A 213 -14.06 -2.11 7.08
N VAL A 214 -13.32 -1.37 6.25
CA VAL A 214 -12.12 -0.63 6.69
C VAL A 214 -12.47 0.84 6.90
N ILE A 215 -12.15 1.36 8.08
CA ILE A 215 -12.26 2.79 8.38
C ILE A 215 -10.86 3.32 8.60
N THR A 216 -10.42 4.20 7.71
CA THR A 216 -9.12 4.87 7.82
C THR A 216 -9.34 6.29 8.35
N VAL A 217 -8.75 6.59 9.49
CA VAL A 217 -8.81 7.93 10.10
C VAL A 217 -7.47 8.63 9.97
N LEU A 218 -7.46 9.77 9.29
CA LEU A 218 -6.30 10.66 9.21
C LEU A 218 -6.48 11.79 10.21
N THR A 219 -5.53 11.97 11.11
CA THR A 219 -5.59 13.04 12.08
C THR A 219 -4.41 14.01 11.94
N ALA A 220 -4.65 15.28 12.16
CA ALA A 220 -3.64 16.29 12.33
C ALA A 220 -4.09 17.32 13.36
N TYR A 221 -3.14 18.05 13.95
CA TYR A 221 -3.46 19.08 14.93
C TYR A 221 -4.33 20.19 14.33
N GLN A 222 -3.98 20.66 13.14
CA GLN A 222 -4.70 21.74 12.44
C GLN A 222 -5.31 21.23 11.12
N LYS A 223 -6.47 21.78 10.77
CA LYS A 223 -7.23 21.42 9.57
C LYS A 223 -6.46 21.72 8.27
N GLU A 224 -5.61 22.75 8.27
CA GLU A 224 -4.80 23.14 7.12
C GLU A 224 -3.80 22.06 6.68
N TYR A 225 -3.35 21.19 7.61
CA TYR A 225 -2.46 20.07 7.27
C TYR A 225 -3.23 18.90 6.62
N LEU A 226 -4.54 18.89 6.75
CA LEU A 226 -5.42 17.87 6.16
C LEU A 226 -5.96 18.29 4.80
N LYS A 227 -6.36 19.57 4.66
CA LYS A 227 -7.08 20.09 3.50
C LYS A 227 -6.42 19.81 2.16
N ASP A 228 -7.25 19.80 1.12
CA ASP A 228 -6.85 19.50 -0.25
C ASP A 228 -6.48 20.74 -1.09
N ASP A 229 -6.70 21.94 -0.58
CA ASP A 229 -6.52 23.20 -1.29
C ASP A 229 -5.07 23.66 -1.46
N LYS A 230 -4.11 23.06 -0.72
CA LYS A 230 -2.68 23.40 -0.79
C LYS A 230 -1.79 22.16 -0.78
N ASP A 231 -1.03 21.97 0.32
CA ASP A 231 -0.08 20.89 0.50
C ASP A 231 -0.53 19.83 1.51
N GLY A 232 -1.78 19.86 1.94
CA GLY A 232 -2.35 18.88 2.85
C GLY A 232 -2.38 17.47 2.26
N THR A 233 -2.51 16.48 3.12
CA THR A 233 -2.49 15.07 2.69
C THR A 233 -3.64 14.73 1.74
N LEU A 234 -4.81 15.35 1.92
CA LEU A 234 -5.98 15.13 1.06
C LEU A 234 -5.78 15.66 -0.36
N SER A 235 -4.89 16.65 -0.57
CA SER A 235 -4.51 17.12 -1.92
C SER A 235 -3.81 16.04 -2.76
N LYS A 236 -3.29 14.99 -2.12
CA LYS A 236 -2.62 13.84 -2.74
C LYS A 236 -3.53 12.62 -2.81
N PHE A 237 -4.42 12.49 -1.83
CA PHE A 237 -5.40 11.40 -1.76
C PHE A 237 -6.46 11.49 -2.88
N LYS A 238 -7.08 12.65 -3.09
CA LYS A 238 -8.14 12.81 -4.11
C LYS A 238 -7.67 12.49 -5.53
N PRO A 239 -6.53 13.00 -6.00
CA PRO A 239 -6.02 12.61 -7.32
C PRO A 239 -5.81 11.10 -7.47
N SER A 240 -5.32 10.44 -6.43
CA SER A 240 -5.11 8.98 -6.44
C SER A 240 -6.42 8.20 -6.64
N ILE A 241 -7.49 8.53 -5.90
CA ILE A 241 -8.79 7.85 -6.11
C ILE A 241 -9.41 8.19 -7.46
N ASN A 242 -9.35 9.45 -7.89
CA ASN A 242 -9.90 9.86 -9.18
C ASN A 242 -9.18 9.17 -10.33
N PHE A 243 -7.86 9.03 -10.24
CA PHE A 243 -7.07 8.31 -11.23
C PHE A 243 -7.47 6.84 -11.32
N SER A 244 -7.62 6.16 -10.18
CA SER A 244 -8.08 4.77 -10.14
C SER A 244 -9.47 4.61 -10.75
N PHE A 245 -10.42 5.48 -10.40
CA PHE A 245 -11.79 5.44 -10.93
C PHE A 245 -11.84 5.64 -12.46
N ALA A 246 -10.95 6.47 -12.98
CA ALA A 246 -10.91 6.75 -14.42
C ALA A 246 -10.21 5.66 -15.23
N ASN A 247 -9.28 4.91 -14.64
CA ASN A 247 -8.35 4.08 -15.40
C ASN A 247 -8.36 2.59 -15.04
N THR A 248 -9.13 2.18 -14.02
CA THR A 248 -9.22 0.79 -13.59
C THR A 248 -10.67 0.34 -13.42
N PRO A 249 -10.98 -0.95 -13.52
CA PRO A 249 -12.29 -1.49 -13.18
C PRO A 249 -12.47 -1.76 -11.67
N PHE A 250 -11.59 -1.25 -10.83
CA PHE A 250 -11.75 -1.37 -9.38
C PHE A 250 -13.03 -0.66 -8.90
N PRO A 251 -13.54 -0.99 -7.72
CA PRO A 251 -14.77 -0.36 -7.22
C PRO A 251 -14.68 1.17 -7.26
N HIS A 252 -15.71 1.82 -7.79
CA HIS A 252 -15.75 3.28 -7.99
C HIS A 252 -17.05 3.93 -7.51
N LEU A 253 -18.02 3.15 -7.04
CA LEU A 253 -19.25 3.69 -6.51
C LEU A 253 -19.04 4.27 -5.12
N MET A 254 -19.42 5.52 -4.93
CA MET A 254 -19.25 6.23 -3.67
C MET A 254 -20.62 6.56 -3.07
N LEU A 255 -20.84 6.07 -1.86
CA LEU A 255 -22.01 6.41 -1.04
C LEU A 255 -21.88 7.84 -0.49
N LYS A 256 -20.68 8.24 -0.12
CA LYS A 256 -20.36 9.59 0.37
C LYS A 256 -19.07 10.11 -0.27
N ASN A 257 -19.17 11.33 -0.79
CA ASN A 257 -18.02 12.09 -1.30
C ASN A 257 -18.17 13.54 -0.82
N SER A 258 -17.72 13.82 0.39
CA SER A 258 -17.88 15.12 1.03
C SER A 258 -16.52 15.73 1.38
N PRO A 259 -15.89 16.49 0.46
CA PRO A 259 -14.64 17.18 0.71
C PRO A 259 -14.69 18.18 1.88
N ASN A 260 -15.82 18.86 2.03
CA ASN A 260 -16.01 19.85 3.12
C ASN A 260 -16.00 19.18 4.51
N GLU A 261 -16.58 17.99 4.59
CA GLU A 261 -16.58 17.17 5.81
C GLU A 261 -15.33 16.28 5.90
N MET A 262 -14.47 16.31 4.88
CA MET A 262 -13.29 15.45 4.77
C MET A 262 -13.63 13.97 4.98
N SER A 263 -14.73 13.51 4.36
CA SER A 263 -15.26 12.15 4.52
C SER A 263 -15.61 11.55 3.17
N TRP A 264 -15.12 10.34 2.94
CA TRP A 264 -15.35 9.53 1.75
C TRP A 264 -15.77 8.13 2.16
N GLN A 265 -16.77 7.57 1.52
CA GLN A 265 -17.25 6.21 1.77
C GLN A 265 -17.63 5.53 0.47
N MET A 266 -17.11 4.32 0.27
CA MET A 266 -17.47 3.47 -0.86
C MET A 266 -18.83 2.82 -0.63
N GLY A 267 -19.53 2.52 -1.71
CA GLY A 267 -20.82 1.81 -1.68
C GLY A 267 -21.90 2.49 -2.50
N TYR A 268 -23.09 1.93 -2.40
CA TYR A 268 -24.28 2.44 -3.06
C TYR A 268 -25.52 2.09 -2.21
N LYS A 269 -26.65 2.70 -2.51
CA LYS A 269 -27.94 2.32 -1.95
C LYS A 269 -28.70 1.46 -2.94
N ASP A 270 -29.23 0.35 -2.49
CA ASP A 270 -30.14 -0.46 -3.29
C ASP A 270 -31.52 0.19 -3.46
N GLU A 271 -32.43 -0.47 -4.15
CA GLU A 271 -33.80 -0.01 -4.40
C GLU A 271 -34.64 0.23 -3.13
N TYR A 272 -34.26 -0.39 -2.01
CA TYR A 272 -34.89 -0.24 -0.71
C TYR A 272 -34.16 0.80 0.17
N GLY A 273 -33.13 1.49 -0.36
CA GLY A 273 -32.33 2.47 0.38
C GLY A 273 -31.30 1.86 1.33
N VAL A 274 -31.07 0.55 1.27
CA VAL A 274 -30.09 -0.15 2.11
C VAL A 274 -28.69 0.05 1.52
N GLU A 275 -27.74 0.41 2.38
CA GLU A 275 -26.34 0.59 1.99
C GLU A 275 -25.66 -0.74 1.67
N LYS A 276 -25.03 -0.83 0.52
CA LYS A 276 -24.36 -2.01 -0.04
C LYS A 276 -22.97 -1.67 -0.55
N GLY A 277 -22.18 -2.70 -0.80
CA GLY A 277 -20.78 -2.60 -1.23
C GLY A 277 -19.83 -2.75 -0.07
N SER A 278 -18.55 -2.38 -0.25
CA SER A 278 -17.54 -2.54 0.79
C SER A 278 -17.75 -1.66 2.01
N LEU A 279 -18.42 -0.52 1.83
CA LEU A 279 -18.64 0.52 2.85
C LEU A 279 -17.34 1.03 3.49
N ASN A 280 -16.20 0.80 2.84
CA ASN A 280 -14.91 1.33 3.29
C ASN A 280 -14.97 2.84 3.40
N GLN A 281 -14.32 3.39 4.39
CA GLN A 281 -14.40 4.81 4.70
C GLN A 281 -13.04 5.43 4.98
N VAL A 282 -12.86 6.67 4.51
CA VAL A 282 -11.76 7.55 4.90
C VAL A 282 -12.37 8.79 5.58
N LEU A 283 -11.86 9.10 6.75
CA LEU A 283 -12.19 10.29 7.53
C LEU A 283 -10.92 11.09 7.80
N ALA A 284 -10.99 12.40 7.67
CA ALA A 284 -9.90 13.25 8.14
C ALA A 284 -10.44 14.22 9.21
N VAL A 285 -9.77 14.25 10.37
CA VAL A 285 -10.24 14.93 11.58
C VAL A 285 -9.14 15.81 12.14
N SER A 286 -9.44 17.08 12.39
CA SER A 286 -8.55 18.01 13.08
C SER A 286 -8.70 17.86 14.59
N ALA A 287 -7.59 17.60 15.28
CA ALA A 287 -7.62 17.48 16.74
C ALA A 287 -8.00 18.79 17.44
N LYS A 288 -7.68 19.93 16.82
CA LYS A 288 -8.01 21.25 17.36
C LYS A 288 -9.48 21.64 17.15
N ASP A 289 -9.99 21.37 15.93
CA ASP A 289 -11.29 21.89 15.49
C ASP A 289 -12.44 20.88 15.64
N ASP A 290 -12.12 19.59 15.67
CA ASP A 290 -13.09 18.48 15.64
C ASP A 290 -12.86 17.48 16.78
N SER A 291 -12.39 17.92 17.93
CA SER A 291 -12.03 17.03 19.05
C SER A 291 -13.14 16.10 19.51
N GLU A 292 -14.41 16.49 19.32
CA GLU A 292 -15.57 15.65 19.65
C GLU A 292 -15.74 14.45 18.72
N LYS A 293 -15.23 14.53 17.48
CA LYS A 293 -15.29 13.42 16.52
C LYS A 293 -14.24 12.33 16.78
N LEU A 294 -13.29 12.59 17.68
CA LEU A 294 -12.24 11.66 18.08
C LEU A 294 -12.62 10.86 19.34
N ARG A 295 -13.75 11.14 19.95
CA ARG A 295 -14.33 10.40 21.06
C ARG A 295 -15.31 9.35 20.54
#